data_9ff9bedb78f0b9e077470db6b5436d82
#
_entry.id   9ff9bedb78f0b9e077470db6b5436d82
#
_cell.length_a   1.000
_cell.length_b   1.000
_cell.length_c   1.000
_cell.angle_alpha   90.00
_cell.angle_beta   90.00
_cell.angle_gamma   90.00
#
_symmetry.space_group_name_H-M   'P 1'
#
loop_
_entity.id
_entity.type
_entity.pdbx_description
1 polymer ?
#
loop_
_entity_poly.entity_id
_entity_poly.type
_entity_poly.pdbx_seq_one_letter_code
_entity_poly.pdbx_strand_id
1 'polypeptide(L)'
;PKHIDIGCVNSTYFVTVAGIGFDGEVAHVANTSIYKKVFNYFRLGHITYLMSAIKVLTQYRPIDISIKIDKDLHTFKKVWLIAVANLPFYGGGLIICPKAKNNDGVFDICIVQGISKLEFLRLFPSVFKGKHIDSPLIKTYRGKELEIHSTVPLKIHGDGEQIGNCPAHIKIIPFALNVL
;
A
#
# COMPACT_ATOMS: atom_id res chain seq x y z
N PRO A 1 12.55 24.71 -7.44
CA PRO A 1 12.52 23.44 -6.71
C PRO A 1 11.24 23.34 -5.89
N LYS A 2 10.62 22.16 -5.88
CA LYS A 2 9.48 21.87 -5.02
C LYS A 2 9.96 21.05 -3.83
N HIS A 3 9.51 21.42 -2.64
CA HIS A 3 9.73 20.60 -1.45
C HIS A 3 8.59 19.59 -1.33
N ILE A 4 8.94 18.32 -1.16
CA ILE A 4 7.96 17.28 -0.96
C ILE A 4 8.20 16.53 0.35
N ASP A 5 7.12 15.98 0.87
CA ASP A 5 7.14 15.11 2.03
C ASP A 5 7.66 13.73 1.62
N ILE A 6 8.21 12.99 2.56
CA ILE A 6 8.55 11.57 2.39
C ILE A 6 8.00 10.75 3.55
N GLY A 7 7.71 9.49 3.30
CA GLY A 7 7.33 8.54 4.34
C GLY A 7 8.54 7.78 4.87
N CYS A 8 8.45 7.34 6.13
CA CYS A 8 9.44 6.48 6.76
C CYS A 8 8.73 5.34 7.48
N VAL A 9 9.06 4.09 7.10
CA VAL A 9 8.65 2.86 7.79
C VAL A 9 9.81 2.40 8.65
N ASN A 10 9.68 2.47 9.97
CA ASN A 10 10.76 2.23 10.94
C ASN A 10 11.98 3.12 10.63
N SER A 11 12.91 2.65 9.79
CA SER A 11 14.13 3.37 9.38
C SER A 11 14.30 3.46 7.86
N THR A 12 13.35 2.98 7.08
CA THR A 12 13.43 2.95 5.61
C THR A 12 12.44 3.93 4.99
N TYR A 13 12.91 4.72 4.03
CA TYR A 13 12.11 5.78 3.40
C TYR A 13 11.34 5.28 2.18
N PHE A 14 10.22 5.94 1.89
CA PHE A 14 9.46 5.79 0.65
C PHE A 14 8.91 7.15 0.21
N VAL A 15 8.68 7.31 -1.09
CA VAL A 15 8.25 8.58 -1.68
C VAL A 15 6.78 8.55 -2.09
N THR A 16 6.28 7.42 -2.58
CA THR A 16 4.93 7.33 -3.15
C THR A 16 3.92 6.69 -2.20
N VAL A 17 4.00 5.40 -2.01
CA VAL A 17 3.05 4.63 -1.19
C VAL A 17 3.76 3.49 -0.48
N ALA A 18 3.45 3.30 0.80
CA ALA A 18 3.74 2.05 1.51
C ALA A 18 2.48 1.17 1.51
N GLY A 19 2.62 -0.07 1.02
CA GLY A 19 1.55 -1.06 0.97
C GLY A 19 1.81 -2.22 1.93
N ILE A 20 0.79 -2.61 2.69
CA ILE A 20 0.87 -3.63 3.73
C ILE A 20 -0.17 -4.72 3.47
N GLY A 21 0.17 -5.96 3.77
CA GLY A 21 -0.71 -7.11 3.62
C GLY A 21 -0.69 -7.68 2.20
N PHE A 22 -1.84 -7.82 1.54
CA PHE A 22 -1.93 -8.37 0.18
C PHE A 22 -0.94 -7.73 -0.79
N ASP A 23 -0.86 -6.41 -0.76
CA ASP A 23 0.00 -5.64 -1.64
C ASP A 23 1.50 -5.87 -1.36
N GLY A 24 1.88 -5.94 -0.07
CA GLY A 24 3.23 -6.32 0.34
C GLY A 24 3.61 -7.74 -0.10
N GLU A 25 2.67 -8.69 -0.04
CA GLU A 25 2.89 -10.05 -0.54
C GLU A 25 3.04 -10.09 -2.07
N VAL A 26 2.23 -9.32 -2.80
CA VAL A 26 2.34 -9.21 -4.27
C VAL A 26 3.71 -8.65 -4.67
N ALA A 27 4.14 -7.57 -4.03
CA ALA A 27 5.45 -6.98 -4.28
C ALA A 27 6.58 -7.97 -3.98
N HIS A 28 6.50 -8.69 -2.85
CA HIS A 28 7.47 -9.71 -2.50
C HIS A 28 7.55 -10.84 -3.54
N VAL A 29 6.41 -11.42 -3.93
CA VAL A 29 6.35 -12.49 -4.94
C VAL A 29 6.87 -11.99 -6.29
N ALA A 30 6.51 -10.78 -6.70
CA ALA A 30 7.00 -10.19 -7.95
C ALA A 30 8.53 -10.00 -7.91
N ASN A 31 9.08 -9.50 -6.80
CA ASN A 31 10.50 -9.22 -6.65
C ASN A 31 11.36 -10.49 -6.54
N THR A 32 10.83 -11.58 -5.99
CA THR A 32 11.51 -12.86 -5.85
C THR A 32 11.28 -13.80 -7.05
N SER A 33 10.40 -13.42 -8.00
CA SER A 33 10.07 -14.24 -9.16
C SER A 33 11.26 -14.42 -10.10
N ILE A 34 11.51 -15.68 -10.48
CA ILE A 34 12.53 -16.03 -11.49
C ILE A 34 12.25 -15.35 -12.83
N TYR A 35 10.97 -15.14 -13.15
CA TYR A 35 10.53 -14.50 -14.40
C TYR A 35 10.74 -12.98 -14.42
N LYS A 36 11.02 -12.33 -13.27
CA LYS A 36 11.25 -10.87 -13.21
C LYS A 36 12.34 -10.42 -14.19
N LYS A 37 13.47 -11.12 -14.24
CA LYS A 37 14.60 -10.78 -15.14
C LYS A 37 14.20 -10.85 -16.61
N VAL A 38 13.46 -11.90 -17.00
CA VAL A 38 13.03 -12.13 -18.39
C VAL A 38 12.00 -11.09 -18.83
N PHE A 39 10.96 -10.86 -18.03
CA PHE A 39 9.91 -9.90 -18.36
C PHE A 39 10.39 -8.45 -18.32
N ASN A 40 11.31 -8.11 -17.43
CA ASN A 40 11.91 -6.75 -17.41
C ASN A 40 12.73 -6.49 -18.67
N TYR A 41 13.46 -7.50 -19.20
CA TYR A 41 14.19 -7.38 -20.46
C TYR A 41 13.27 -7.01 -21.63
N PHE A 42 12.06 -7.56 -21.66
CA PHE A 42 11.03 -7.24 -22.67
C PHE A 42 10.12 -6.07 -22.30
N ARG A 43 10.42 -5.29 -21.24
CA ARG A 43 9.55 -4.22 -20.72
C ARG A 43 8.14 -4.67 -20.29
N LEU A 44 7.99 -5.94 -19.94
CA LEU A 44 6.72 -6.57 -19.54
C LEU A 44 6.62 -6.74 -18.01
N GLY A 45 7.26 -5.87 -17.24
CA GLY A 45 7.25 -5.93 -15.76
C GLY A 45 5.85 -5.90 -15.14
N HIS A 46 4.88 -5.23 -15.79
CA HIS A 46 3.48 -5.23 -15.37
C HIS A 46 2.84 -6.62 -15.41
N ILE A 47 3.26 -7.51 -16.33
CA ILE A 47 2.76 -8.89 -16.40
C ILE A 47 3.25 -9.71 -15.20
N THR A 48 4.51 -9.54 -14.79
CA THR A 48 5.03 -10.20 -13.59
C THR A 48 4.22 -9.79 -12.35
N TYR A 49 3.87 -8.51 -12.23
CA TYR A 49 3.08 -8.02 -11.12
C TYR A 49 1.66 -8.61 -11.14
N LEU A 50 1.00 -8.63 -12.31
CA LEU A 50 -0.33 -9.20 -12.46
C LEU A 50 -0.37 -10.70 -12.14
N MET A 51 0.59 -11.48 -12.63
CA MET A 51 0.70 -12.92 -12.33
C MET A 51 0.93 -13.14 -10.83
N SER A 52 1.77 -12.32 -10.20
CA SER A 52 2.02 -12.36 -8.77
C SER A 52 0.75 -12.02 -7.97
N ALA A 53 -0.01 -11.02 -8.40
CA ALA A 53 -1.28 -10.66 -7.77
C ALA A 53 -2.31 -11.80 -7.84
N ILE A 54 -2.44 -12.47 -8.99
CA ILE A 54 -3.32 -13.64 -9.16
C ILE A 54 -2.87 -14.78 -8.24
N LYS A 55 -1.57 -15.09 -8.21
CA LYS A 55 -1.03 -16.13 -7.32
C LYS A 55 -1.29 -15.82 -5.85
N VAL A 56 -0.99 -14.60 -5.42
CA VAL A 56 -1.22 -14.17 -4.02
C VAL A 56 -2.71 -14.21 -3.70
N LEU A 57 -3.59 -13.76 -4.60
CA LEU A 57 -5.03 -13.75 -4.38
C LEU A 57 -5.60 -15.14 -4.06
N THR A 58 -5.08 -16.21 -4.70
CA THR A 58 -5.55 -17.57 -4.41
C THR A 58 -5.20 -18.03 -3.00
N GLN A 59 -4.06 -17.59 -2.47
CA GLN A 59 -3.49 -18.07 -1.20
C GLN A 59 -3.72 -17.13 -0.02
N TYR A 60 -3.88 -15.83 -0.29
CA TYR A 60 -3.97 -14.79 0.74
C TYR A 60 -5.23 -14.97 1.61
N ARG A 61 -5.03 -14.84 2.91
CA ARG A 61 -6.07 -14.84 3.93
C ARG A 61 -6.05 -13.49 4.63
N PRO A 62 -7.13 -12.71 4.54
CA PRO A 62 -7.25 -11.45 5.26
C PRO A 62 -7.16 -11.68 6.77
N ILE A 63 -6.51 -10.79 7.47
CA ILE A 63 -6.24 -10.90 8.91
C ILE A 63 -6.78 -9.70 9.68
N ASP A 64 -6.91 -9.87 10.98
CA ASP A 64 -7.30 -8.79 11.88
C ASP A 64 -6.08 -7.95 12.26
N ILE A 65 -6.23 -6.64 12.28
CA ILE A 65 -5.16 -5.67 12.47
C ILE A 65 -5.62 -4.58 13.43
N SER A 66 -4.70 -4.16 14.29
CA SER A 66 -4.85 -2.96 15.12
C SER A 66 -3.93 -1.87 14.58
N ILE A 67 -4.49 -0.69 14.35
CA ILE A 67 -3.77 0.48 13.84
C ILE A 67 -4.06 1.67 14.75
N LYS A 68 -3.02 2.29 15.25
CA LYS A 68 -3.11 3.60 15.87
C LYS A 68 -2.74 4.64 14.81
N ILE A 69 -3.64 5.55 14.52
CA ILE A 69 -3.46 6.67 13.59
C ILE A 69 -3.42 7.93 14.45
N ASP A 70 -2.25 8.56 14.50
CA ASP A 70 -1.97 9.66 15.42
C ASP A 70 -2.30 9.26 16.88
N LYS A 71 -3.44 9.71 17.44
CA LYS A 71 -3.88 9.38 18.81
C LYS A 71 -5.00 8.35 18.86
N ASP A 72 -5.60 8.02 17.71
CA ASP A 72 -6.82 7.22 17.64
C ASP A 72 -6.50 5.75 17.33
N LEU A 73 -6.94 4.85 18.19
CA LEU A 73 -6.80 3.41 18.01
C LEU A 73 -8.01 2.83 17.27
N HIS A 74 -7.72 2.12 16.19
CA HIS A 74 -8.71 1.44 15.37
C HIS A 74 -8.39 -0.05 15.28
N THR A 75 -9.43 -0.89 15.26
CA THR A 75 -9.30 -2.33 15.01
C THR A 75 -10.13 -2.69 13.78
N PHE A 76 -9.49 -3.37 12.84
CA PHE A 76 -10.08 -3.79 11.59
C PHE A 76 -10.05 -5.31 11.46
N LYS A 77 -11.16 -5.89 11.01
CA LYS A 77 -11.27 -7.34 10.80
C LYS A 77 -11.14 -7.70 9.34
N LYS A 78 -10.49 -8.85 9.07
CA LYS A 78 -10.33 -9.38 7.72
C LYS A 78 -9.77 -8.34 6.74
N VAL A 79 -8.66 -7.71 7.13
CA VAL A 79 -7.98 -6.70 6.30
C VAL A 79 -7.26 -7.39 5.15
N TRP A 80 -7.52 -6.92 3.94
CA TRP A 80 -6.83 -7.33 2.72
C TRP A 80 -5.55 -6.54 2.52
N LEU A 81 -5.68 -5.21 2.53
CA LEU A 81 -4.54 -4.32 2.35
C LEU A 81 -4.74 -3.01 3.12
N ILE A 82 -3.62 -2.40 3.44
CA ILE A 82 -3.52 -1.03 3.90
C ILE A 82 -2.55 -0.32 2.97
N ALA A 83 -2.97 0.78 2.38
CA ALA A 83 -2.09 1.68 1.63
C ALA A 83 -1.92 2.98 2.41
N VAL A 84 -0.68 3.34 2.70
CA VAL A 84 -0.29 4.60 3.34
C VAL A 84 0.36 5.46 2.26
N ALA A 85 -0.38 6.44 1.77
CA ALA A 85 -0.08 7.16 0.54
C ALA A 85 0.38 8.59 0.80
N ASN A 86 1.53 8.93 0.24
CA ASN A 86 2.05 10.28 0.09
C ASN A 86 1.73 10.85 -1.30
N LEU A 87 1.50 9.98 -2.29
CA LEU A 87 1.07 10.32 -3.63
C LEU A 87 -0.18 9.52 -4.03
N PRO A 88 -1.00 10.03 -4.97
CA PRO A 88 -2.29 9.41 -5.31
C PRO A 88 -2.18 8.00 -5.89
N PHE A 89 -1.07 7.66 -6.52
CA PHE A 89 -0.94 6.46 -7.36
C PHE A 89 0.38 5.74 -7.18
N TYR A 90 0.37 4.43 -7.49
CA TYR A 90 1.54 3.56 -7.52
C TYR A 90 1.30 2.38 -8.47
N GLY A 91 2.26 1.46 -8.61
CA GLY A 91 2.08 0.16 -9.26
C GLY A 91 1.56 0.22 -10.69
N GLY A 92 2.04 1.16 -11.51
CA GLY A 92 1.65 1.22 -12.92
C GLY A 92 0.29 1.87 -13.18
N GLY A 93 -0.15 2.78 -12.33
CA GLY A 93 -1.34 3.60 -12.55
C GLY A 93 -2.54 3.27 -11.66
N LEU A 94 -2.34 2.51 -10.60
CA LEU A 94 -3.36 2.31 -9.56
C LEU A 94 -3.52 3.59 -8.73
N ILE A 95 -4.67 4.22 -8.80
CA ILE A 95 -5.01 5.44 -8.05
C ILE A 95 -5.60 5.01 -6.70
N ILE A 96 -4.75 4.70 -5.73
CA ILE A 96 -5.17 4.11 -4.45
C ILE A 96 -5.71 5.14 -3.46
N CYS A 97 -5.16 6.35 -3.45
CA CYS A 97 -5.61 7.46 -2.61
C CYS A 97 -5.75 8.73 -3.47
N PRO A 98 -6.86 8.92 -4.19
CA PRO A 98 -7.02 9.98 -5.19
C PRO A 98 -6.78 11.40 -4.69
N LYS A 99 -6.90 11.62 -3.37
CA LYS A 99 -6.78 12.96 -2.74
C LYS A 99 -5.41 13.21 -2.12
N ALA A 100 -4.50 12.23 -2.14
CA ALA A 100 -3.19 12.36 -1.52
C ALA A 100 -2.35 13.47 -2.16
N LYS A 101 -1.61 14.20 -1.32
CA LYS A 101 -0.72 15.29 -1.70
C LYS A 101 0.60 15.13 -0.96
N ASN A 102 1.70 15.25 -1.66
CA ASN A 102 3.03 15.08 -1.12
C ASN A 102 3.66 16.33 -0.51
N ASN A 103 2.86 17.31 -0.11
CA ASN A 103 3.33 18.58 0.44
C ASN A 103 2.36 19.19 1.48
N ASP A 104 1.51 18.37 2.08
CA ASP A 104 0.54 18.82 3.08
C ASP A 104 0.80 18.23 4.48
N GLY A 105 1.90 17.47 4.62
CA GLY A 105 2.39 16.96 5.90
C GLY A 105 1.53 15.86 6.50
N VAL A 106 0.71 15.16 5.70
CA VAL A 106 -0.13 14.04 6.15
C VAL A 106 -0.22 12.95 5.10
N PHE A 107 -0.40 11.70 5.54
CA PHE A 107 -0.75 10.59 4.65
C PHE A 107 -2.25 10.52 4.42
N ASP A 108 -2.63 10.09 3.21
CA ASP A 108 -3.93 9.51 2.94
C ASP A 108 -3.84 7.98 3.06
N ILE A 109 -4.76 7.38 3.83
CA ILE A 109 -4.70 5.97 4.19
C ILE A 109 -5.95 5.29 3.63
N CYS A 110 -5.75 4.22 2.85
CA CYS A 110 -6.83 3.40 2.30
C CYS A 110 -6.76 2.00 2.90
N ILE A 111 -7.86 1.53 3.48
CA ILE A 111 -7.98 0.23 4.12
C ILE A 111 -9.10 -0.57 3.46
N VAL A 112 -8.75 -1.75 2.93
CA VAL A 112 -9.68 -2.71 2.34
C VAL A 112 -9.90 -3.83 3.33
N GLN A 113 -11.14 -3.99 3.81
CA GLN A 113 -11.48 -4.97 4.84
C GLN A 113 -12.83 -5.63 4.64
N GLY A 114 -13.03 -6.82 5.25
CA GLY A 114 -14.32 -7.46 5.39
C GLY A 114 -14.98 -7.94 4.10
N ILE A 115 -14.23 -7.99 2.99
CA ILE A 115 -14.72 -8.38 1.67
C ILE A 115 -14.29 -9.79 1.30
N SER A 116 -15.07 -10.45 0.45
CA SER A 116 -14.73 -11.72 -0.17
C SER A 116 -13.73 -11.54 -1.31
N LYS A 117 -13.09 -12.64 -1.75
CA LYS A 117 -12.19 -12.62 -2.93
C LYS A 117 -12.89 -12.11 -4.19
N LEU A 118 -14.16 -12.47 -4.37
CA LEU A 118 -14.93 -12.05 -5.53
C LEU A 118 -15.25 -10.55 -5.51
N GLU A 119 -15.59 -10.01 -4.34
CA GLU A 119 -15.80 -8.57 -4.17
C GLU A 119 -14.50 -7.81 -4.38
N PHE A 120 -13.37 -8.33 -3.87
CA PHE A 120 -12.05 -7.75 -4.11
C PHE A 120 -11.74 -7.65 -5.61
N LEU A 121 -11.98 -8.75 -6.37
CA LEU A 121 -11.79 -8.77 -7.83
C LEU A 121 -12.73 -7.79 -8.57
N ARG A 122 -13.98 -7.67 -8.15
CA ARG A 122 -14.96 -6.72 -8.74
C ARG A 122 -14.57 -5.28 -8.47
N LEU A 123 -14.00 -5.02 -7.29
CA LEU A 123 -13.58 -3.68 -6.89
C LEU A 123 -12.30 -3.24 -7.61
N PHE A 124 -11.41 -4.17 -7.92
CA PHE A 124 -10.07 -3.89 -8.43
C PHE A 124 -10.05 -2.98 -9.69
N PRO A 125 -10.88 -3.17 -10.73
CA PRO A 125 -10.88 -2.27 -11.89
C PRO A 125 -11.21 -0.81 -11.56
N SER A 126 -11.95 -0.56 -10.48
CA SER A 126 -12.32 0.81 -10.06
C SER A 126 -11.14 1.60 -9.48
N VAL A 127 -10.07 0.89 -9.04
CA VAL A 127 -8.84 1.50 -8.51
C VAL A 127 -8.11 2.31 -9.59
N PHE A 128 -8.14 1.87 -10.85
CA PHE A 128 -7.54 2.64 -11.96
C PHE A 128 -8.19 3.99 -12.22
N LYS A 129 -9.41 4.18 -11.72
CA LYS A 129 -10.16 5.44 -11.82
C LYS A 129 -10.30 6.15 -10.47
N GLY A 130 -9.70 5.61 -9.41
CA GLY A 130 -9.84 6.11 -8.04
C GLY A 130 -11.26 6.02 -7.45
N LYS A 131 -12.19 5.29 -8.10
CA LYS A 131 -13.60 5.20 -7.69
C LYS A 131 -13.86 4.15 -6.61
N HIS A 132 -12.90 3.31 -6.29
CA HIS A 132 -13.02 2.31 -5.21
C HIS A 132 -13.29 2.95 -3.85
N ILE A 133 -12.80 4.17 -3.60
CA ILE A 133 -13.01 4.89 -2.33
C ILE A 133 -14.48 5.26 -2.09
N ASP A 134 -15.33 5.26 -3.12
CA ASP A 134 -16.77 5.51 -3.00
C ASP A 134 -17.50 4.27 -2.45
N SER A 135 -16.84 3.12 -2.39
CA SER A 135 -17.42 1.89 -1.84
C SER A 135 -17.47 1.92 -0.31
N PRO A 136 -18.57 1.54 0.32
CA PRO A 136 -18.68 1.42 1.78
C PRO A 136 -17.73 0.38 2.39
N LEU A 137 -17.17 -0.51 1.55
CA LEU A 137 -16.22 -1.55 1.92
C LEU A 137 -14.78 -1.03 2.10
N ILE A 138 -14.55 0.21 1.67
CA ILE A 138 -13.26 0.90 1.81
C ILE A 138 -13.36 1.91 2.95
N LYS A 139 -12.34 1.91 3.80
CA LYS A 139 -12.19 2.94 4.83
C LYS A 139 -11.01 3.83 4.49
N THR A 140 -11.23 5.13 4.57
CA THR A 140 -10.17 6.12 4.32
C THR A 140 -9.93 6.95 5.58
N TYR A 141 -8.67 7.22 5.85
CA TYR A 141 -8.22 8.04 6.98
C TYR A 141 -7.15 9.01 6.51
N ARG A 142 -6.84 9.97 7.35
CA ARG A 142 -5.67 10.83 7.21
C ARG A 142 -4.93 10.89 8.52
N GLY A 143 -3.59 10.91 8.49
CA GLY A 143 -2.77 10.95 9.69
C GLY A 143 -1.30 11.19 9.36
N LYS A 144 -0.53 11.56 10.39
CA LYS A 144 0.90 11.84 10.27
C LYS A 144 1.75 10.65 10.71
N GLU A 145 1.20 9.85 11.60
CA GLU A 145 1.91 8.77 12.26
C GLU A 145 1.00 7.56 12.43
N LEU A 146 1.51 6.37 12.12
CA LEU A 146 0.78 5.12 12.26
C LEU A 146 1.64 4.11 13.01
N GLU A 147 1.02 3.43 13.97
CA GLU A 147 1.55 2.20 14.58
C GLU A 147 0.66 1.04 14.16
N ILE A 148 1.22 0.04 13.47
CA ILE A 148 0.45 -1.08 12.92
C ILE A 148 0.89 -2.37 13.62
N HIS A 149 -0.09 -3.05 14.20
CA HIS A 149 0.10 -4.33 14.89
C HIS A 149 -0.77 -5.40 14.26
N SER A 150 -0.19 -6.57 14.04
CA SER A 150 -0.88 -7.76 13.53
C SER A 150 -0.44 -9.00 14.28
N THR A 151 -1.30 -10.02 14.33
CA THR A 151 -1.03 -11.29 14.99
C THR A 151 -0.02 -12.16 14.22
N VAL A 152 0.19 -11.84 12.94
CA VAL A 152 1.15 -12.52 12.07
C VAL A 152 2.02 -11.48 11.35
N PRO A 153 3.27 -11.81 11.00
CA PRO A 153 4.11 -10.90 10.23
C PRO A 153 3.46 -10.57 8.89
N LEU A 154 3.27 -9.29 8.60
CA LEU A 154 2.81 -8.79 7.31
C LEU A 154 3.93 -8.06 6.61
N LYS A 155 4.14 -8.38 5.36
CA LYS A 155 5.14 -7.69 4.54
C LYS A 155 4.70 -6.28 4.20
N ILE A 156 5.67 -5.37 4.20
CA ILE A 156 5.51 -3.98 3.83
C ILE A 156 6.42 -3.70 2.66
N HIS A 157 5.84 -3.16 1.59
CA HIS A 157 6.62 -2.55 0.52
C HIS A 157 6.54 -1.02 0.60
N GLY A 158 7.58 -0.33 0.11
CA GLY A 158 7.57 1.09 -0.21
C GLY A 158 8.05 1.23 -1.64
N ASP A 159 7.28 1.93 -2.46
CA ASP A 159 7.62 2.18 -3.87
C ASP A 159 7.89 0.90 -4.70
N GLY A 160 7.26 -0.22 -4.30
CA GLY A 160 7.39 -1.54 -4.94
C GLY A 160 8.53 -2.42 -4.40
N GLU A 161 9.39 -1.94 -3.52
CA GLU A 161 10.44 -2.73 -2.89
C GLU A 161 10.06 -3.10 -1.45
N GLN A 162 10.45 -4.29 -0.99
CA GLN A 162 10.19 -4.70 0.39
C GLN A 162 11.04 -3.88 1.36
N ILE A 163 10.39 -3.16 2.28
CA ILE A 163 11.05 -2.25 3.23
C ILE A 163 10.84 -2.63 4.71
N GLY A 164 10.06 -3.67 4.99
CA GLY A 164 9.85 -4.12 6.37
C GLY A 164 8.73 -5.14 6.52
N ASN A 165 8.39 -5.38 7.77
CA ASN A 165 7.26 -6.23 8.19
C ASN A 165 6.56 -5.59 9.38
N CYS A 166 5.30 -5.96 9.63
CA CYS A 166 4.61 -5.65 10.88
C CYS A 166 5.20 -6.47 12.06
N PRO A 167 5.24 -5.90 13.28
CA PRO A 167 4.75 -4.58 13.66
C PRO A 167 5.59 -3.45 13.05
N ALA A 168 4.95 -2.32 12.74
CA ALA A 168 5.61 -1.23 12.07
C ALA A 168 5.13 0.14 12.58
N HIS A 169 6.08 1.07 12.62
CA HIS A 169 5.86 2.48 12.86
C HIS A 169 6.11 3.24 11.56
N ILE A 170 5.11 4.00 11.11
CA ILE A 170 5.16 4.77 9.86
C ILE A 170 4.92 6.24 10.20
N LYS A 171 5.81 7.11 9.74
CA LYS A 171 5.68 8.55 9.95
C LYS A 171 6.00 9.34 8.69
N ILE A 172 5.34 10.49 8.56
CA ILE A 172 5.66 11.46 7.51
C ILE A 172 6.78 12.39 7.97
N ILE A 173 7.65 12.76 7.05
CA ILE A 173 8.70 13.75 7.26
C ILE A 173 8.42 14.88 6.26
N PRO A 174 7.85 16.00 6.74
CA PRO A 174 7.45 17.08 5.86
C PRO A 174 8.64 17.76 5.20
N PHE A 175 8.47 18.14 3.92
CA PHE A 175 9.42 18.92 3.13
C PHE A 175 10.85 18.36 3.08
N ALA A 176 11.00 17.04 3.22
CA ALA A 176 12.28 16.37 3.39
C ALA A 176 13.08 16.19 2.09
N LEU A 177 12.43 16.31 0.92
CA LEU A 177 13.08 16.11 -0.36
C LEU A 177 12.84 17.31 -1.31
N ASN A 178 13.92 17.78 -1.92
CA ASN A 178 13.86 18.78 -2.98
C ASN A 178 13.83 18.10 -4.34
N VAL A 179 12.81 18.43 -5.14
CA VAL A 179 12.70 17.99 -6.53
C VAL A 179 12.78 19.20 -7.47
N LEU A 180 13.48 19.00 -8.58
CA LEU A 180 13.68 20.02 -9.62
C LEU A 180 12.47 20.08 -10.56
#